data_01182511c13f6746592213d8b9fab397
#
_entry.id   01182511c13f6746592213d8b9fab397
#
_cell.length_a   1.000
_cell.length_b   1.000
_cell.length_c   1.000
_cell.angle_alpha   90.00
_cell.angle_beta   90.00
_cell.angle_gamma   90.00
#
_symmetry.space_group_name_H-M   'P 1'
#
loop_
_entity.id
_entity.type
_entity.pdbx_description
1 polymer ?
#
loop_
_entity_poly.entity_id
_entity_poly.type
_entity_poly.pdbx_seq_one_letter_code
_entity_poly.pdbx_strand_id
1 'polypeptide(L)'
;MYKVGMYGGSFNPMHNGHLECIIKAACMCEELYVVLSVGNKRDEIDYRVRYRWLYQATKHIGNVRIIILEDNCATKADYTLEVSKVDTEYVKNQIGKHIDVVFCGSDYDENSFWNVNYPDSEFYVFDR
;
A
#
# COMPACT_ATOMS: atom_id res chain seq x y z
N MET A 1 -11.09 14.02 9.51
CA MET A 1 -9.83 13.73 8.78
C MET A 1 -9.01 12.74 9.58
N TYR A 2 -8.50 11.71 8.92
CA TYR A 2 -7.61 10.75 9.57
C TYR A 2 -6.23 11.36 9.75
N LYS A 3 -5.51 10.95 10.78
CA LYS A 3 -4.12 11.40 10.95
C LYS A 3 -3.19 10.65 10.02
N VAL A 4 -3.26 9.32 10.04
CA VAL A 4 -2.36 8.45 9.26
C VAL A 4 -3.17 7.45 8.47
N GLY A 5 -2.99 7.45 7.17
CA GLY A 5 -3.57 6.47 6.26
C GLY A 5 -2.52 5.68 5.51
N MET A 6 -2.91 4.53 4.97
CA MET A 6 -2.04 3.66 4.19
C MET A 6 -2.77 3.15 2.95
N TYR A 7 -2.07 3.13 1.83
CA TYR A 7 -2.55 2.54 0.58
C TYR A 7 -1.43 1.72 -0.05
N GLY A 8 -1.68 0.44 -0.31
CA GLY A 8 -0.68 -0.46 -0.85
C GLY A 8 -1.00 -0.96 -2.24
N GLY A 9 0.03 -1.28 -3.00
CA GLY A 9 -0.09 -1.88 -4.31
C GLY A 9 1.25 -2.19 -4.94
N SER A 10 1.23 -2.95 -6.03
CA SER A 10 2.43 -3.24 -6.81
C SER A 10 2.72 -2.16 -7.86
N PHE A 11 1.68 -1.46 -8.32
CA PHE A 11 1.80 -0.42 -9.34
C PHE A 11 2.60 -0.90 -10.56
N ASN A 12 2.20 -2.02 -11.13
CA ASN A 12 2.94 -2.74 -12.15
C ASN A 12 2.13 -2.90 -13.46
N PRO A 13 1.95 -1.83 -14.26
CA PRO A 13 2.35 -0.46 -13.99
C PRO A 13 1.32 0.31 -13.16
N MET A 14 1.70 1.50 -12.69
CA MET A 14 0.75 2.44 -12.11
C MET A 14 -0.15 2.98 -13.23
N HIS A 15 -1.45 3.13 -12.93
CA HIS A 15 -2.40 3.68 -13.88
C HIS A 15 -3.27 4.75 -13.20
N ASN A 16 -4.15 5.38 -13.98
CA ASN A 16 -4.98 6.50 -13.49
C ASN A 16 -5.88 6.11 -12.31
N GLY A 17 -6.33 4.85 -12.25
CA GLY A 17 -7.13 4.38 -11.13
C GLY A 17 -6.36 4.38 -9.81
N HIS A 18 -5.09 3.98 -9.84
CA HIS A 18 -4.21 4.06 -8.67
C HIS A 18 -4.01 5.51 -8.24
N LEU A 19 -3.71 6.38 -9.19
CA LEU A 19 -3.45 7.79 -8.90
C LEU A 19 -4.68 8.47 -8.32
N GLU A 20 -5.86 8.18 -8.85
CA GLU A 20 -7.12 8.71 -8.34
C GLU A 20 -7.34 8.29 -6.88
N CYS A 21 -7.11 7.03 -6.56
CA CYS A 21 -7.21 6.53 -5.18
C CYS A 21 -6.22 7.25 -4.25
N ILE A 22 -4.98 7.42 -4.70
CA ILE A 22 -3.95 8.10 -3.90
C ILE A 22 -4.36 9.56 -3.63
N ILE A 23 -4.84 10.26 -4.63
CA ILE A 23 -5.26 11.66 -4.46
C ILE A 23 -6.42 11.75 -3.48
N LYS A 24 -7.44 10.92 -3.65
CA LYS A 24 -8.60 10.91 -2.75
C LYS A 24 -8.18 10.57 -1.32
N ALA A 25 -7.35 9.55 -1.15
CA ALA A 25 -6.86 9.14 0.15
C ALA A 25 -6.03 10.25 0.81
N ALA A 26 -5.16 10.90 0.04
CA ALA A 26 -4.34 11.99 0.55
C ALA A 26 -5.19 13.17 1.06
N CYS A 27 -6.33 13.41 0.42
CA CYS A 27 -7.26 14.45 0.85
C CYS A 27 -7.97 14.10 2.16
N MET A 28 -7.98 12.84 2.56
CA MET A 28 -8.67 12.36 3.76
C MET A 28 -7.75 12.20 4.96
N CYS A 29 -6.44 12.42 4.79
CA CYS A 29 -5.44 12.17 5.82
C CYS A 29 -4.50 13.35 6.00
N GLU A 30 -3.94 13.48 7.19
CA GLU A 30 -2.82 14.40 7.41
C GLU A 30 -1.55 13.85 6.76
N GLU A 31 -1.33 12.53 6.86
CA GLU A 31 -0.22 11.83 6.20
C GLU A 31 -0.75 10.56 5.54
N LEU A 32 -0.33 10.31 4.32
CA LEU A 32 -0.63 9.07 3.59
C LEU A 32 0.66 8.34 3.26
N TYR A 33 0.73 7.09 3.68
CA TYR A 33 1.83 6.20 3.35
C TYR A 33 1.40 5.26 2.23
N VAL A 34 2.09 5.36 1.09
CA VAL A 34 1.86 4.49 -0.06
C VAL A 34 2.92 3.40 -0.03
N VAL A 35 2.48 2.15 0.05
CA VAL A 35 3.37 1.00 0.16
C VAL A 35 3.52 0.37 -1.22
N LEU A 36 4.73 0.43 -1.77
CA LEU A 36 5.08 -0.19 -3.05
C LEU A 36 5.58 -1.60 -2.79
N SER A 37 4.78 -2.59 -3.20
CA SER A 37 5.15 -4.01 -3.08
C SER A 37 6.10 -4.41 -4.21
N VAL A 38 7.23 -4.99 -3.85
CA VAL A 38 8.27 -5.42 -4.78
C VAL A 38 8.46 -6.93 -4.62
N GLY A 39 8.18 -7.69 -5.69
CA GLY A 39 8.37 -9.12 -5.70
C GLY A 39 9.72 -9.52 -6.28
N ASN A 40 10.59 -10.07 -5.44
CA ASN A 40 11.93 -10.46 -5.86
C ASN A 40 11.95 -11.70 -6.77
N LYS A 41 10.89 -12.50 -6.74
CA LYS A 41 10.78 -13.74 -7.52
C LYS A 41 9.67 -13.69 -8.58
N ARG A 42 9.08 -12.54 -8.78
CA ARG A 42 8.03 -12.33 -9.77
C ARG A 42 8.56 -11.53 -10.96
N ASP A 43 8.01 -11.80 -12.13
CA ASP A 43 8.33 -11.02 -13.33
C ASP A 43 7.54 -9.71 -13.30
N GLU A 44 8.17 -8.68 -12.82
CA GLU A 44 7.58 -7.36 -12.67
C GLU A 44 8.48 -6.30 -13.28
N ILE A 45 7.90 -5.14 -13.59
CA ILE A 45 8.69 -3.98 -14.00
C ILE A 45 9.65 -3.64 -12.86
N ASP A 46 10.90 -3.30 -13.19
CA ASP A 46 11.92 -2.95 -12.18
C ASP A 46 11.34 -1.97 -11.17
N TYR A 47 11.50 -2.27 -9.89
CA TYR A 47 10.89 -1.47 -8.82
C TYR A 47 11.40 -0.02 -8.81
N ARG A 48 12.62 0.22 -9.28
CA ARG A 48 13.18 1.57 -9.34
C ARG A 48 12.43 2.42 -10.35
N VAL A 49 11.97 1.82 -11.45
CA VAL A 49 11.13 2.50 -12.44
C VAL A 49 9.75 2.77 -11.86
N ARG A 50 9.15 1.79 -11.20
CA ARG A 50 7.83 1.94 -10.56
C ARG A 50 7.86 2.99 -9.45
N TYR A 51 8.91 3.00 -8.65
CA TYR A 51 9.13 4.01 -7.62
C TYR A 51 9.22 5.40 -8.23
N ARG A 52 9.98 5.54 -9.32
CA ARG A 52 10.13 6.83 -10.01
C ARG A 52 8.80 7.35 -10.50
N TRP A 53 7.99 6.50 -11.13
CA TRP A 53 6.66 6.90 -11.58
C TRP A 53 5.78 7.36 -10.42
N LEU A 54 5.77 6.58 -9.36
CA LEU A 54 4.97 6.88 -8.18
C LEU A 54 5.43 8.19 -7.52
N TYR A 55 6.72 8.36 -7.36
CA TYR A 55 7.29 9.59 -6.80
C TYR A 55 6.95 10.81 -7.65
N GLN A 56 7.14 10.72 -8.96
CA GLN A 56 6.84 11.83 -9.87
C GLN A 56 5.36 12.21 -9.83
N ALA A 57 4.48 11.23 -9.71
CA ALA A 57 3.03 11.46 -9.66
C ALA A 57 2.56 12.06 -8.32
N THR A 58 3.30 11.85 -7.23
CA THR A 58 2.84 12.20 -5.88
C THR A 58 3.65 13.30 -5.21
N LYS A 59 4.82 13.65 -5.73
CA LYS A 59 5.72 14.61 -5.06
C LYS A 59 5.10 15.99 -4.81
N HIS A 60 4.11 16.37 -5.60
CA HIS A 60 3.43 17.67 -5.48
C HIS A 60 2.25 17.63 -4.51
N ILE A 61 1.86 16.47 -4.02
CA ILE A 61 0.72 16.34 -3.12
C ILE A 61 1.08 16.80 -1.72
N GLY A 62 2.34 16.60 -1.32
CA GLY A 62 2.89 17.16 -0.09
C GLY A 62 2.84 16.26 1.12
N ASN A 63 1.74 15.52 1.30
CA ASN A 63 1.56 14.66 2.48
C ASN A 63 1.67 13.16 2.18
N VAL A 64 2.21 12.80 1.02
CA VAL A 64 2.42 11.40 0.61
C VAL A 64 3.84 10.97 0.92
N ARG A 65 3.98 9.82 1.55
CA ARG A 65 5.27 9.15 1.81
C ARG A 65 5.23 7.78 1.16
N ILE A 66 6.34 7.36 0.55
CA ILE A 66 6.43 6.06 -0.13
C ILE A 66 7.30 5.12 0.69
N ILE A 67 6.81 3.90 0.91
CA ILE A 67 7.54 2.82 1.58
C ILE A 67 7.70 1.70 0.57
N ILE A 68 8.90 1.15 0.45
CA ILE A 68 9.17 -0.02 -0.39
C ILE A 68 9.11 -1.25 0.49
N LEU A 69 8.25 -2.21 0.10
CA LEU A 69 8.11 -3.49 0.78
C LEU A 69 8.53 -4.59 -0.17
N GLU A 70 9.66 -5.24 0.15
CA GLU A 70 10.15 -6.37 -0.64
C GLU A 70 9.62 -7.69 -0.09
N ASP A 71 9.25 -8.60 -0.98
CA ASP A 71 8.85 -9.94 -0.59
C ASP A 71 9.47 -10.98 -1.55
N ASN A 72 9.51 -12.23 -1.08
CA ASN A 72 10.10 -13.35 -1.84
C ASN A 72 9.03 -14.32 -2.35
N CYS A 73 7.77 -13.92 -2.34
CA CYS A 73 6.67 -14.77 -2.80
C CYS A 73 6.62 -14.78 -4.32
N ALA A 74 6.69 -15.97 -4.92
CA ALA A 74 6.57 -16.14 -6.37
C ALA A 74 5.11 -16.20 -6.80
N THR A 75 4.24 -16.77 -5.95
CA THR A 75 2.80 -16.94 -6.23
C THR A 75 1.96 -16.54 -5.03
N LYS A 76 0.65 -16.45 -5.23
CA LYS A 76 -0.29 -16.20 -4.12
C LYS A 76 -0.23 -17.29 -3.06
N ALA A 77 0.06 -18.53 -3.44
CA ALA A 77 0.15 -19.65 -2.52
C ALA A 77 1.29 -19.48 -1.51
N ASP A 78 2.36 -18.78 -1.90
CA ASP A 78 3.49 -18.51 -1.02
C ASP A 78 3.16 -17.42 0.02
N TYR A 79 2.14 -16.61 -0.22
CA TYR A 79 1.78 -15.50 0.66
C TYR A 79 0.83 -15.99 1.75
N THR A 80 1.43 -16.56 2.79
CA THR A 80 0.70 -17.11 3.93
C THR A 80 0.41 -16.03 4.98
N LEU A 81 -0.40 -16.37 5.97
CA LEU A 81 -0.67 -15.46 7.08
C LEU A 81 0.61 -15.07 7.81
N GLU A 82 1.53 -16.01 8.01
CA GLU A 82 2.81 -15.74 8.68
C GLU A 82 3.66 -14.77 7.89
N VAL A 83 3.75 -14.95 6.57
CA VAL A 83 4.47 -14.02 5.69
C VAL A 83 3.83 -12.64 5.77
N SER A 84 2.50 -12.57 5.72
CA SER A 84 1.79 -11.30 5.78
C SER A 84 2.02 -10.55 7.10
N LYS A 85 2.14 -11.29 8.21
CA LYS A 85 2.45 -10.69 9.51
C LYS A 85 3.84 -10.07 9.56
N VAL A 86 4.82 -10.73 8.96
CA VAL A 86 6.19 -10.22 8.88
C VAL A 86 6.21 -8.92 8.05
N ASP A 87 5.53 -8.93 6.91
CA ASP A 87 5.44 -7.75 6.04
C ASP A 87 4.72 -6.60 6.76
N THR A 88 3.63 -6.90 7.47
CA THR A 88 2.86 -5.91 8.21
C THR A 88 3.71 -5.27 9.31
N GLU A 89 4.47 -6.08 10.07
CA GLU A 89 5.37 -5.55 11.10
C GLU A 89 6.42 -4.62 10.49
N TYR A 90 6.98 -5.00 9.35
CA TYR A 90 7.94 -4.15 8.66
C TYR A 90 7.33 -2.78 8.31
N VAL A 91 6.13 -2.79 7.72
CA VAL A 91 5.44 -1.56 7.34
C VAL A 91 5.10 -0.72 8.56
N LYS A 92 4.57 -1.33 9.62
CA LYS A 92 4.24 -0.62 10.87
C LYS A 92 5.47 0.02 11.48
N ASN A 93 6.61 -0.67 11.46
CA ASN A 93 7.86 -0.13 11.98
C ASN A 93 8.38 1.04 11.14
N GLN A 94 8.22 0.97 9.82
CA GLN A 94 8.62 2.05 8.93
C GLN A 94 7.75 3.29 9.13
N ILE A 95 6.46 3.12 9.35
CA ILE A 95 5.54 4.22 9.60
C ILE A 95 5.77 4.80 11.00
N GLY A 96 5.95 3.94 12.00
CA GLY A 96 6.25 4.35 13.37
C GLY A 96 5.11 5.07 14.10
N LYS A 97 3.90 5.00 13.55
CA LYS A 97 2.70 5.67 14.08
C LYS A 97 1.51 4.73 13.94
N HIS A 98 0.46 4.99 14.72
CA HIS A 98 -0.79 4.25 14.55
C HIS A 98 -1.39 4.54 13.18
N ILE A 99 -1.83 3.48 12.50
CA ILE A 99 -2.49 3.58 11.19
C ILE A 99 -3.99 3.64 11.44
N ASP A 100 -4.60 4.80 11.19
CA ASP A 100 -6.02 5.02 11.45
C ASP A 100 -6.91 4.38 10.38
N VAL A 101 -6.45 4.36 9.13
CA VAL A 101 -7.24 3.86 8.01
C VAL A 101 -6.35 3.19 6.98
N VAL A 102 -6.85 2.07 6.45
CA VAL A 102 -6.26 1.36 5.30
C VAL A 102 -7.19 1.56 4.12
N PHE A 103 -6.67 2.16 3.05
CA PHE A 103 -7.42 2.37 1.82
C PHE A 103 -7.22 1.20 0.88
N CYS A 104 -8.30 0.75 0.27
CA CYS A 104 -8.32 -0.39 -0.64
C CYS A 104 -9.05 -0.02 -1.92
N GLY A 105 -8.69 -0.66 -3.02
CA GLY A 105 -9.45 -0.55 -4.26
C GLY A 105 -10.63 -1.51 -4.27
N SER A 106 -11.39 -1.49 -5.38
CA SER A 106 -12.57 -2.34 -5.54
C SER A 106 -12.24 -3.84 -5.62
N ASP A 107 -10.96 -4.17 -5.76
CA ASP A 107 -10.44 -5.53 -5.72
C ASP A 107 -10.16 -6.03 -4.29
N TYR A 108 -10.55 -5.27 -3.29
CA TYR A 108 -10.42 -5.68 -1.89
C TYR A 108 -11.13 -7.00 -1.66
N ASP A 109 -10.43 -7.95 -1.04
CA ASP A 109 -10.94 -9.28 -0.72
C ASP A 109 -10.89 -9.48 0.79
N GLU A 110 -12.02 -9.87 1.38
CA GLU A 110 -12.11 -10.16 2.82
C GLU A 110 -11.20 -11.31 3.22
N ASN A 111 -10.81 -12.17 2.27
CA ASN A 111 -9.86 -13.25 2.50
C ASN A 111 -8.40 -12.78 2.46
N SER A 112 -8.14 -11.54 2.07
CA SER A 112 -6.82 -10.95 2.26
C SER A 112 -6.57 -10.79 3.75
N PHE A 113 -5.32 -10.75 4.15
CA PHE A 113 -4.98 -10.73 5.58
C PHE A 113 -5.06 -9.34 6.22
N TRP A 114 -5.63 -8.35 5.52
CA TRP A 114 -5.73 -6.98 6.01
C TRP A 114 -6.51 -6.88 7.33
N ASN A 115 -7.68 -7.53 7.40
CA ASN A 115 -8.52 -7.48 8.60
C ASN A 115 -7.82 -8.07 9.82
N VAL A 116 -7.02 -9.11 9.61
CA VAL A 116 -6.29 -9.77 10.70
C VAL A 116 -5.10 -8.94 11.16
N ASN A 117 -4.39 -8.35 10.20
CA ASN A 117 -3.13 -7.66 10.47
C ASN A 117 -3.30 -6.20 10.92
N TYR A 118 -4.45 -5.60 10.61
CA TYR A 118 -4.76 -4.21 10.98
C TYR A 118 -6.10 -4.14 11.73
N PRO A 119 -6.20 -4.83 12.89
CA PRO A 119 -7.48 -4.92 13.60
C PRO A 119 -7.97 -3.60 14.19
N ASP A 120 -7.06 -2.65 14.41
CA ASP A 120 -7.38 -1.36 15.02
C ASP A 120 -7.50 -0.23 13.99
N SER A 121 -7.52 -0.57 12.70
CA SER A 121 -7.63 0.40 11.62
C SER A 121 -8.98 0.28 10.92
N GLU A 122 -9.51 1.40 10.47
CA GLU A 122 -10.67 1.38 9.57
C GLU A 122 -10.24 0.95 8.18
N PHE A 123 -11.18 0.42 7.41
CA PHE A 123 -10.96 0.04 6.02
C PHE A 123 -11.88 0.89 5.15
N TYR A 124 -11.29 1.62 4.23
CA TYR A 124 -12.02 2.47 3.29
C TYR A 124 -11.81 1.91 1.88
N VAL A 125 -12.89 1.45 1.25
CA VAL A 125 -12.83 0.84 -0.07
C VAL A 125 -13.33 1.85 -1.11
N PHE A 126 -12.46 2.18 -2.06
CA PHE A 126 -12.85 3.05 -3.17
C PHE A 126 -13.58 2.24 -4.23
N ASP A 127 -14.70 2.78 -4.68
CA ASP A 127 -15.45 2.22 -5.80
C ASP A 127 -14.80 2.71 -7.11
N ARG A 128 -14.34 1.75 -7.91
CA ARG A 128 -13.70 2.04 -9.18
C ARG A 128 -14.43 1.44 -10.34
#